data_9a94426d9100ca31610c00a1a8270bbd
#
_entry.id   9a94426d9100ca31610c00a1a8270bbd
#
_cell.length_a   1.000
_cell.length_b   1.000
_cell.length_c   1.000
_cell.angle_alpha   90.00
_cell.angle_beta   90.00
_cell.angle_gamma   90.00
#
_symmetry.space_group_name_H-M   'P 1'
#
loop_
_entity.id
_entity.type
_entity.pdbx_description
1 polymer ?
#
loop_
_entity_poly.entity_id
_entity_poly.type
_entity_poly.pdbx_seq_one_letter_code
_entity_poly.pdbx_strand_id
1 'polypeptide(L)'
;FGIPFDCLYSVNVPNLMFAGRDISATHMGLSSTRVMSTCALLGQAAGTGAALAIKYGTTPAGIRKDHIAELQDMLEDDDSMLPYRWRKPSELTMSATTADANLPLRNGIDRKWDGEDNGVWVAPGDESIVYSWKKPVTLNGVRIIFDSDFKYRSKRMRKLEATTERVEMPKMMAKGFKVEAKVKNEWITLYEDTDNYLRLRHIKFDEPVKAKELRLVVTSTWGAEQAHIFAFDAK
;
A
#
# COMPACT_ATOMS: atom_id res chain seq x y z
N PHE A 1 9.44 0.12 16.02
CA PHE A 1 9.18 -1.00 16.95
C PHE A 1 7.90 -1.73 16.56
N GLY A 2 7.81 -3.04 16.87
CA GLY A 2 6.63 -3.85 16.66
C GLY A 2 5.77 -3.94 17.92
N ILE A 3 4.46 -4.03 17.74
CA ILE A 3 3.49 -4.32 18.82
C ILE A 3 2.95 -5.71 18.55
N PRO A 4 3.09 -6.66 19.50
CA PRO A 4 2.55 -8.01 19.32
C PRO A 4 1.02 -7.99 19.15
N PHE A 5 0.50 -8.81 18.26
CA PHE A 5 -0.96 -8.94 18.08
C PHE A 5 -1.67 -9.41 19.36
N ASP A 6 -0.97 -10.10 20.24
CA ASP A 6 -1.43 -10.52 21.56
C ASP A 6 -1.87 -9.35 22.45
N CYS A 7 -1.38 -8.14 22.18
CA CYS A 7 -1.82 -6.93 22.89
C CYS A 7 -3.22 -6.44 22.46
N LEU A 8 -3.78 -6.98 21.39
CA LEU A 8 -5.00 -6.50 20.75
C LEU A 8 -6.24 -7.35 21.04
N TYR A 9 -6.17 -8.36 21.90
CA TYR A 9 -7.33 -9.17 22.25
C TYR A 9 -7.32 -9.59 23.73
N SER A 10 -8.50 -9.90 24.24
CA SER A 10 -8.69 -10.31 25.64
C SER A 10 -8.30 -11.77 25.84
N VAL A 11 -7.62 -12.06 26.94
CA VAL A 11 -7.33 -13.43 27.40
C VAL A 11 -8.58 -14.10 27.97
N ASN A 12 -9.47 -13.31 28.60
CA ASN A 12 -10.62 -13.83 29.35
C ASN A 12 -11.92 -13.84 28.52
N VAL A 13 -12.02 -13.00 27.50
CA VAL A 13 -13.22 -12.89 26.65
C VAL A 13 -12.82 -13.23 25.20
N PRO A 14 -13.13 -14.43 24.71
CA PRO A 14 -12.56 -14.97 23.48
C PRO A 14 -12.82 -14.17 22.21
N ASN A 15 -13.89 -13.37 22.17
CA ASN A 15 -14.30 -12.56 21.01
C ASN A 15 -14.14 -11.06 21.24
N LEU A 16 -13.41 -10.62 22.26
CA LEU A 16 -13.17 -9.20 22.53
C LEU A 16 -11.79 -8.79 22.04
N MET A 17 -11.75 -7.75 21.24
CA MET A 17 -10.52 -7.11 20.77
C MET A 17 -10.43 -5.66 21.25
N PHE A 18 -9.21 -5.15 21.30
CA PHE A 18 -8.86 -3.79 21.70
C PHE A 18 -8.09 -3.09 20.60
N ALA A 19 -8.23 -1.78 20.49
CA ALA A 19 -7.45 -0.97 19.58
C ALA A 19 -7.27 0.44 20.15
N GLY A 20 -6.12 1.06 19.86
CA GLY A 20 -5.86 2.39 20.37
C GLY A 20 -5.17 2.38 21.72
N ARG A 21 -5.68 3.19 22.66
CA ARG A 21 -5.01 3.41 23.95
C ARG A 21 -5.35 2.37 25.03
N ASP A 22 -6.29 1.51 24.75
CA ASP A 22 -6.80 0.44 25.64
C ASP A 22 -6.20 -0.94 25.35
N ILE A 23 -5.17 -1.00 24.50
CA ILE A 23 -4.42 -2.25 24.28
C ILE A 23 -3.73 -2.72 25.55
N SER A 24 -3.44 -4.02 25.62
CA SER A 24 -2.66 -4.59 26.72
C SER A 24 -1.21 -4.13 26.65
N ALA A 25 -0.82 -3.22 27.51
CA ALA A 25 0.54 -2.69 27.59
C ALA A 25 0.93 -2.34 29.02
N THR A 26 2.21 -2.47 29.34
CA THR A 26 2.73 -1.93 30.59
C THR A 26 2.70 -0.41 30.58
N HIS A 27 2.76 0.23 31.75
CA HIS A 27 2.80 1.69 31.85
C HIS A 27 3.95 2.29 31.03
N MET A 28 5.11 1.67 31.01
CA MET A 28 6.25 2.10 30.19
C MET A 28 6.00 1.94 28.69
N GLY A 29 5.44 0.81 28.27
CA GLY A 29 5.10 0.54 26.86
C GLY A 29 4.03 1.49 26.34
N LEU A 30 3.07 1.89 27.18
CA LEU A 30 1.97 2.77 26.81
C LEU A 30 2.47 4.12 26.27
N SER A 31 3.57 4.65 26.77
CA SER A 31 4.11 5.96 26.35
C SER A 31 4.38 6.05 24.85
N SER A 32 4.79 4.95 24.22
CA SER A 32 5.07 4.87 22.77
C SER A 32 3.85 4.41 21.95
N THR A 33 2.94 3.63 22.53
CA THR A 33 1.82 3.02 21.82
C THR A 33 0.57 3.90 21.77
N ARG A 34 0.48 4.93 22.61
CA ARG A 34 -0.69 5.82 22.74
C ARG A 34 -0.75 6.97 21.74
N VAL A 35 0.22 7.08 20.84
CA VAL A 35 0.28 8.15 19.83
C VAL A 35 -0.78 7.90 18.76
N MET A 36 -1.45 8.96 18.30
CA MET A 36 -2.62 8.86 17.41
C MET A 36 -2.36 7.99 16.17
N SER A 37 -1.24 8.17 15.48
CA SER A 37 -0.90 7.37 14.30
C SER A 37 -0.69 5.89 14.64
N THR A 38 -0.04 5.59 15.76
CA THR A 38 0.11 4.22 16.26
C THR A 38 -1.25 3.62 16.59
N CYS A 39 -2.12 4.38 17.27
CA CYS A 39 -3.48 3.92 17.57
C CYS A 39 -4.30 3.62 16.32
N ALA A 40 -4.15 4.41 15.25
CA ALA A 40 -4.81 4.15 13.97
C ALA A 40 -4.34 2.82 13.34
N LEU A 41 -3.04 2.55 13.34
CA LEU A 41 -2.48 1.28 12.86
C LEU A 41 -2.95 0.08 13.70
N LEU A 42 -3.06 0.25 15.01
CA LEU A 42 -3.62 -0.80 15.89
C LEU A 42 -5.09 -1.07 15.58
N GLY A 43 -5.86 -0.03 15.25
CA GLY A 43 -7.25 -0.17 14.80
C GLY A 43 -7.35 -0.95 13.50
N GLN A 44 -6.49 -0.66 12.53
CA GLN A 44 -6.42 -1.41 11.29
C GLN A 44 -6.07 -2.89 11.55
N ALA A 45 -5.06 -3.16 12.37
CA ALA A 45 -4.66 -4.52 12.70
C ALA A 45 -5.78 -5.30 13.43
N ALA A 46 -6.47 -4.67 14.38
CA ALA A 46 -7.59 -5.29 15.09
C ALA A 46 -8.77 -5.56 14.14
N GLY A 47 -9.13 -4.60 13.28
CA GLY A 47 -10.20 -4.77 12.29
C GLY A 47 -9.91 -5.87 11.28
N THR A 48 -8.69 -5.92 10.73
CA THR A 48 -8.25 -6.99 9.82
C THR A 48 -8.25 -8.35 10.52
N GLY A 49 -7.77 -8.41 11.76
CA GLY A 49 -7.79 -9.63 12.58
C GLY A 49 -9.20 -10.12 12.88
N ALA A 50 -10.13 -9.21 13.16
CA ALA A 50 -11.54 -9.55 13.38
C ALA A 50 -12.21 -10.10 12.11
N ALA A 51 -11.94 -9.48 10.95
CA ALA A 51 -12.42 -9.96 9.65
C ALA A 51 -11.91 -11.38 9.33
N LEU A 52 -10.64 -11.64 9.59
CA LEU A 52 -10.06 -12.98 9.45
C LEU A 52 -10.67 -13.98 10.42
N ALA A 53 -10.91 -13.57 11.69
CA ALA A 53 -11.55 -14.44 12.68
C ALA A 53 -12.94 -14.89 12.22
N ILE A 54 -13.73 -13.99 11.64
CA ILE A 54 -15.02 -14.31 11.04
C ILE A 54 -14.84 -15.25 9.83
N LYS A 55 -13.91 -14.93 8.92
CA LYS A 55 -13.63 -15.74 7.72
C LYS A 55 -13.30 -17.19 8.06
N TYR A 56 -12.54 -17.42 9.11
CA TYR A 56 -12.10 -18.76 9.53
C TYR A 56 -12.93 -19.38 10.65
N GLY A 57 -13.98 -18.71 11.12
CA GLY A 57 -14.83 -19.21 12.22
C GLY A 57 -14.03 -19.44 13.50
N THR A 58 -13.05 -18.59 13.80
CA THR A 58 -12.12 -18.74 14.93
C THR A 58 -12.09 -17.49 15.81
N THR A 59 -11.28 -17.51 16.86
CA THR A 59 -11.06 -16.37 17.76
C THR A 59 -9.84 -15.55 17.35
N PRO A 60 -9.67 -14.32 17.85
CA PRO A 60 -8.42 -13.56 17.69
C PRO A 60 -7.17 -14.33 18.12
N ALA A 61 -7.25 -15.11 19.18
CA ALA A 61 -6.16 -16.00 19.60
C ALA A 61 -5.86 -17.09 18.54
N GLY A 62 -6.89 -17.63 17.87
CA GLY A 62 -6.75 -18.55 16.75
C GLY A 62 -6.08 -17.88 15.54
N ILE A 63 -6.43 -16.63 15.23
CA ILE A 63 -5.74 -15.86 14.19
C ILE A 63 -4.27 -15.67 14.53
N ARG A 64 -3.96 -15.34 15.79
CA ARG A 64 -2.56 -15.22 16.25
C ARG A 64 -1.78 -16.51 16.05
N LYS A 65 -2.40 -17.65 16.33
CA LYS A 65 -1.76 -18.96 16.26
C LYS A 65 -1.57 -19.46 14.83
N ASP A 66 -2.63 -19.38 14.01
CA ASP A 66 -2.69 -20.15 12.77
C ASP A 66 -2.70 -19.27 11.50
N HIS A 67 -3.00 -17.96 11.62
CA HIS A 67 -3.19 -17.06 10.47
C HIS A 67 -2.45 -15.72 10.59
N ILE A 68 -1.49 -15.60 11.51
CA ILE A 68 -0.78 -14.33 11.73
C ILE A 68 -0.01 -13.87 10.50
N ALA A 69 0.53 -14.79 9.70
CA ALA A 69 1.25 -14.44 8.49
C ALA A 69 0.32 -13.81 7.43
N GLU A 70 -0.89 -14.36 7.26
CA GLU A 70 -1.91 -13.80 6.35
C GLU A 70 -2.35 -12.42 6.81
N LEU A 71 -2.59 -12.24 8.13
CA LEU A 71 -2.92 -10.93 8.68
C LEU A 71 -1.83 -9.90 8.39
N GLN A 72 -0.58 -10.27 8.58
CA GLN A 72 0.55 -9.40 8.28
C GLN A 72 0.68 -9.08 6.80
N ASP A 73 0.51 -10.07 5.92
CA ASP A 73 0.51 -9.87 4.45
C ASP A 73 -0.60 -8.90 4.03
N MET A 74 -1.81 -9.01 4.61
CA MET A 74 -2.92 -8.08 4.34
C MET A 74 -2.62 -6.65 4.81
N LEU A 75 -2.03 -6.49 5.99
CA LEU A 75 -1.65 -5.17 6.50
C LEU A 75 -0.60 -4.50 5.61
N GLU A 76 0.38 -5.26 5.12
CA GLU A 76 1.39 -4.75 4.19
C GLU A 76 0.80 -4.43 2.82
N ASP A 77 -0.15 -5.21 2.33
CA ASP A 77 -0.87 -4.91 1.08
C ASP A 77 -1.67 -3.60 1.19
N ASP A 78 -2.17 -3.29 2.38
CA ASP A 78 -2.82 -2.02 2.73
C ASP A 78 -1.85 -0.89 3.15
N ASP A 79 -0.59 -0.96 2.74
CA ASP A 79 0.47 0.04 3.00
C ASP A 79 0.81 0.26 4.49
N SER A 80 0.41 -0.66 5.37
CA SER A 80 0.88 -0.67 6.76
C SER A 80 2.30 -1.21 6.83
N MET A 81 3.23 -0.38 7.28
CA MET A 81 4.61 -0.82 7.48
C MET A 81 4.75 -1.64 8.76
N LEU A 82 5.11 -2.90 8.61
CA LEU A 82 5.49 -3.77 9.73
C LEU A 82 7.02 -3.78 9.91
N PRO A 83 7.55 -3.67 11.14
CA PRO A 83 8.99 -3.73 11.38
C PRO A 83 9.59 -5.07 10.96
N TYR A 84 10.75 -5.01 10.32
CA TYR A 84 11.53 -6.19 9.91
C TYR A 84 10.85 -7.09 8.88
N ARG A 85 9.90 -6.55 8.13
CA ARG A 85 9.13 -7.25 7.14
C ARG A 85 8.82 -6.34 5.96
N TRP A 86 8.78 -6.90 4.75
CA TRP A 86 8.43 -6.20 3.53
C TRP A 86 7.29 -6.91 2.82
N ARG A 87 6.45 -6.14 2.16
CA ARG A 87 5.35 -6.67 1.36
C ARG A 87 5.86 -7.64 0.30
N LYS A 88 5.12 -8.70 0.06
CA LYS A 88 5.36 -9.62 -1.04
C LYS A 88 4.57 -9.17 -2.26
N PRO A 89 5.22 -8.77 -3.36
CA PRO A 89 4.54 -8.58 -4.63
C PRO A 89 3.83 -9.86 -5.08
N SER A 90 2.78 -9.73 -5.90
CA SER A 90 2.06 -10.88 -6.41
C SER A 90 2.96 -11.79 -7.27
N GLU A 91 2.68 -13.08 -7.31
CA GLU A 91 3.36 -14.01 -8.20
C GLU A 91 3.19 -13.60 -9.67
N LEU A 92 2.05 -13.01 -10.00
CA LEU A 92 1.76 -12.48 -11.32
C LEU A 92 2.75 -11.38 -11.71
N THR A 93 2.95 -10.39 -10.83
CA THR A 93 3.93 -9.33 -11.00
C THR A 93 5.36 -9.88 -11.09
N MET A 94 5.71 -10.81 -10.21
CA MET A 94 7.07 -11.39 -10.18
C MET A 94 7.38 -12.22 -11.41
N SER A 95 6.38 -12.85 -12.04
CA SER A 95 6.54 -13.63 -13.28
C SER A 95 6.63 -12.77 -14.54
N ALA A 96 6.29 -11.48 -14.48
CA ALA A 96 6.34 -10.58 -15.61
C ALA A 96 7.79 -10.20 -15.99
N THR A 97 8.03 -9.99 -17.27
CA THR A 97 9.20 -9.28 -17.78
C THR A 97 8.91 -7.78 -17.79
N THR A 98 9.89 -6.98 -17.39
CA THR A 98 9.81 -5.51 -17.41
C THR A 98 11.21 -4.93 -17.66
N ALA A 99 11.30 -3.64 -17.97
CA ALA A 99 12.58 -2.94 -18.06
C ALA A 99 13.29 -2.91 -16.70
N ASP A 100 14.63 -2.94 -16.69
CA ASP A 100 15.42 -2.93 -15.45
C ASP A 100 15.13 -1.72 -14.59
N ALA A 101 14.84 -0.56 -15.19
CA ALA A 101 14.44 0.65 -14.49
C ALA A 101 13.18 0.47 -13.62
N ASN A 102 12.32 -0.50 -13.95
CA ASN A 102 11.07 -0.78 -13.23
C ASN A 102 11.23 -1.81 -12.09
N LEU A 103 12.40 -2.43 -11.94
CA LEU A 103 12.64 -3.46 -10.93
C LEU A 103 12.37 -2.97 -9.49
N PRO A 104 12.64 -1.70 -9.12
CA PRO A 104 12.31 -1.20 -7.79
C PRO A 104 10.83 -1.36 -7.41
N LEU A 105 9.91 -1.27 -8.39
CA LEU A 105 8.47 -1.43 -8.15
C LEU A 105 8.04 -2.83 -7.65
N ARG A 106 8.96 -3.79 -7.68
CA ARG A 106 8.73 -5.20 -7.30
C ARG A 106 9.54 -5.65 -6.09
N ASN A 107 10.20 -4.73 -5.38
CA ASN A 107 11.03 -5.07 -4.22
C ASN A 107 10.24 -5.19 -2.90
N GLY A 108 8.97 -4.76 -2.90
CA GLY A 108 8.10 -4.76 -1.71
C GLY A 108 8.38 -3.60 -0.74
N ILE A 109 9.32 -2.70 -1.06
CA ILE A 109 9.66 -1.53 -0.26
C ILE A 109 8.90 -0.32 -0.83
N ASP A 110 7.68 -0.15 -0.40
CA ASP A 110 6.74 0.82 -0.98
C ASP A 110 7.01 2.26 -0.49
N ARG A 111 8.29 2.62 -0.25
CA ARG A 111 8.73 3.93 0.26
C ARG A 111 10.24 4.13 0.14
N LYS A 112 10.70 5.36 0.35
CA LYS A 112 12.13 5.62 0.59
C LYS A 112 12.54 4.99 1.92
N TRP A 113 13.60 4.21 1.90
CA TRP A 113 14.07 3.49 3.07
C TRP A 113 15.59 3.46 3.14
N ASP A 114 16.13 3.70 4.33
CA ASP A 114 17.56 3.65 4.63
C ASP A 114 18.45 4.47 3.66
N GLY A 115 17.95 5.61 3.22
CA GLY A 115 18.63 6.50 2.27
C GLY A 115 18.44 6.15 0.81
N GLU A 116 17.88 4.97 0.52
CA GLU A 116 17.64 4.49 -0.84
C GLU A 116 16.27 4.93 -1.37
N ASP A 117 16.25 5.25 -2.67
CA ASP A 117 15.02 5.50 -3.41
C ASP A 117 14.52 4.18 -4.02
N ASN A 118 13.48 3.61 -3.41
CA ASN A 118 12.88 2.36 -3.84
C ASN A 118 11.73 2.56 -4.85
N GLY A 119 11.69 3.70 -5.52
CA GLY A 119 10.66 4.05 -6.49
C GLY A 119 11.22 4.27 -7.89
N VAL A 120 10.30 4.62 -8.78
CA VAL A 120 10.58 4.95 -10.19
C VAL A 120 9.96 6.31 -10.52
N TRP A 121 10.71 7.15 -11.22
CA TRP A 121 10.24 8.42 -11.75
C TRP A 121 9.72 8.22 -13.16
N VAL A 122 8.53 8.74 -13.47
CA VAL A 122 7.82 8.55 -14.74
C VAL A 122 7.31 9.88 -15.25
N ALA A 123 7.69 10.25 -16.45
CA ALA A 123 7.22 11.46 -17.11
C ALA A 123 5.78 11.26 -17.63
N PRO A 124 4.89 12.24 -17.44
CA PRO A 124 3.52 12.16 -17.96
C PRO A 124 3.50 12.05 -19.50
N GLY A 125 2.76 11.09 -20.02
CA GLY A 125 2.49 10.92 -21.45
C GLY A 125 3.56 10.19 -22.25
N ASP A 126 4.84 10.39 -21.96
CA ASP A 126 5.94 9.88 -22.77
C ASP A 126 6.45 8.50 -22.31
N GLU A 127 6.31 8.21 -21.03
CA GLU A 127 6.81 7.01 -20.40
C GLU A 127 5.69 6.16 -19.82
N SER A 128 5.89 4.85 -19.81
CA SER A 128 4.96 3.92 -19.17
C SER A 128 5.71 2.78 -18.50
N ILE A 129 5.15 2.30 -17.38
CA ILE A 129 5.63 1.11 -16.72
C ILE A 129 4.92 -0.08 -17.35
N VAL A 130 5.65 -0.97 -18.01
CA VAL A 130 5.10 -2.10 -18.75
C VAL A 130 5.52 -3.43 -18.11
N TYR A 131 4.55 -4.30 -17.89
CA TYR A 131 4.73 -5.71 -17.56
C TYR A 131 4.29 -6.59 -18.73
N SER A 132 5.11 -7.57 -19.07
CA SER A 132 4.85 -8.48 -20.17
C SER A 132 4.99 -9.95 -19.75
N TRP A 133 4.13 -10.81 -20.27
CA TRP A 133 4.13 -12.26 -20.01
C TRP A 133 4.28 -13.04 -21.31
N LYS A 134 4.99 -14.17 -21.24
CA LYS A 134 5.17 -15.08 -22.40
C LYS A 134 3.84 -15.62 -22.93
N LYS A 135 2.88 -15.85 -22.03
CA LYS A 135 1.52 -16.31 -22.34
C LYS A 135 0.50 -15.34 -21.77
N PRO A 136 -0.71 -15.23 -22.34
CA PRO A 136 -1.75 -14.42 -21.73
C PRO A 136 -2.03 -14.85 -20.30
N VAL A 137 -2.12 -13.89 -19.39
CA VAL A 137 -2.51 -14.07 -18.00
C VAL A 137 -3.86 -13.44 -17.75
N THR A 138 -4.54 -13.86 -16.70
CA THR A 138 -5.80 -13.24 -16.27
C THR A 138 -5.48 -12.15 -15.26
N LEU A 139 -5.91 -10.94 -15.55
CA LEU A 139 -5.77 -9.75 -14.72
C LEU A 139 -7.11 -9.42 -14.09
N ASN A 140 -7.16 -9.33 -12.77
CA ASN A 140 -8.37 -8.98 -12.01
C ASN A 140 -8.32 -7.55 -11.46
N GLY A 141 -7.14 -6.92 -11.45
CA GLY A 141 -6.94 -5.60 -10.92
C GLY A 141 -5.47 -5.24 -10.79
N VAL A 142 -5.21 -4.12 -10.14
CA VAL A 142 -3.86 -3.67 -9.81
C VAL A 142 -3.82 -3.03 -8.42
N ARG A 143 -2.63 -3.02 -7.84
CA ARG A 143 -2.28 -2.22 -6.67
C ARG A 143 -1.18 -1.23 -7.06
N ILE A 144 -1.34 0.03 -6.70
CA ILE A 144 -0.37 1.09 -7.02
C ILE A 144 -0.07 1.88 -5.75
N ILE A 145 1.21 2.22 -5.55
CA ILE A 145 1.64 3.16 -4.51
C ILE A 145 2.30 4.37 -5.16
N PHE A 146 1.66 5.51 -5.02
CA PHE A 146 2.24 6.81 -5.40
C PHE A 146 3.01 7.43 -4.23
N ASP A 147 4.02 8.25 -4.54
CA ASP A 147 4.72 9.00 -3.51
C ASP A 147 3.83 10.12 -2.96
N SER A 148 3.61 10.10 -1.66
CA SER A 148 2.89 11.12 -0.91
C SER A 148 3.83 12.05 -0.12
N ASP A 149 5.12 12.04 -0.44
CA ASP A 149 6.15 12.88 0.19
C ASP A 149 6.20 12.75 1.72
N PHE A 150 6.12 11.52 2.21
CA PHE A 150 6.25 11.26 3.65
C PHE A 150 7.58 11.73 4.25
N LYS A 151 8.54 12.20 3.43
CA LYS A 151 9.77 12.80 3.91
C LYS A 151 9.58 14.07 4.72
N TYR A 152 8.52 14.55 5.03
CA TYR A 152 8.24 15.53 5.30
C TYR A 152 7.89 16.19 6.25
N ARG A 153 7.95 16.90 6.31
CA ARG A 153 7.71 17.99 7.24
C ARG A 153 7.26 17.51 8.61
N SER A 154 8.03 16.58 9.22
CA SER A 154 7.97 16.47 10.66
C SER A 154 8.57 17.75 11.26
N LYS A 155 7.97 18.86 10.95
CA LYS A 155 7.87 19.89 11.95
C LYS A 155 7.03 19.23 13.03
N ARG A 156 7.69 18.49 13.98
CA ARG A 156 7.10 18.22 15.27
C ARG A 156 6.27 19.44 15.62
N MET A 157 5.06 19.28 16.09
CA MET A 157 4.21 20.37 16.52
C MET A 157 5.00 21.35 17.38
N ARG A 158 5.71 22.25 16.75
CA ARG A 158 6.23 23.42 17.37
C ARG A 158 5.08 24.38 17.31
N LYS A 159 4.51 24.67 18.49
CA LYS A 159 3.48 25.68 18.69
C LYS A 159 2.48 25.74 17.56
N LEU A 160 1.25 25.80 17.89
CA LEU A 160 0.12 26.10 16.99
C LEU A 160 0.30 27.53 16.42
N GLU A 161 1.38 27.76 15.72
CA GLU A 161 1.38 28.81 14.74
C GLU A 161 0.42 28.28 13.69
N ALA A 162 -0.75 28.89 13.64
CA ALA A 162 -1.64 28.76 12.54
C ALA A 162 -0.82 29.06 11.28
N THR A 163 -0.21 28.04 10.70
CA THR A 163 0.43 28.17 9.41
C THR A 163 -0.71 28.39 8.44
N THR A 164 -0.81 29.59 7.91
CA THR A 164 -1.69 29.94 6.80
C THR A 164 -1.27 29.22 5.51
N GLU A 165 -0.25 28.38 5.57
CA GLU A 165 0.17 27.54 4.46
C GLU A 165 -0.93 26.49 4.19
N ARG A 166 -1.56 26.59 3.06
CA ARG A 166 -2.45 25.56 2.55
C ARG A 166 -1.66 24.25 2.45
N VAL A 167 -2.25 23.16 2.92
CA VAL A 167 -1.72 21.83 2.67
C VAL A 167 -1.95 21.56 1.18
N GLU A 168 -0.87 21.59 0.42
CA GLU A 168 -0.90 21.27 -1.01
C GLU A 168 -0.68 19.76 -1.21
N MET A 169 -1.21 19.26 -2.31
CA MET A 169 -0.93 17.88 -2.73
C MET A 169 0.57 17.72 -3.03
N PRO A 170 1.15 16.54 -2.72
CA PRO A 170 2.53 16.23 -3.08
C PRO A 170 2.73 16.37 -4.59
N LYS A 171 3.62 17.25 -5.01
CA LYS A 171 3.80 17.62 -6.43
C LYS A 171 4.13 16.42 -7.32
N MET A 172 4.90 15.45 -6.80
CA MET A 172 5.30 14.23 -7.50
C MET A 172 4.24 13.12 -7.50
N MET A 173 3.12 13.29 -6.81
CA MET A 173 2.03 12.33 -6.89
C MET A 173 1.35 12.43 -8.26
N ALA A 174 1.07 11.29 -8.89
CA ALA A 174 0.29 11.26 -10.12
C ALA A 174 -1.12 11.78 -9.84
N LYS A 175 -1.52 12.85 -10.52
CA LYS A 175 -2.87 13.39 -10.52
C LYS A 175 -3.76 12.62 -11.49
N GLY A 176 -3.25 12.41 -12.69
CA GLY A 176 -3.92 11.61 -13.70
C GLY A 176 -3.11 10.38 -14.06
N PHE A 177 -3.79 9.24 -14.24
CA PHE A 177 -3.16 8.00 -14.70
C PHE A 177 -4.17 7.06 -15.36
N LYS A 178 -3.63 6.15 -16.19
CA LYS A 178 -4.39 5.05 -16.82
C LYS A 178 -3.73 3.72 -16.52
N VAL A 179 -4.55 2.70 -16.37
CA VAL A 179 -4.13 1.30 -16.38
C VAL A 179 -4.68 0.68 -17.65
N GLU A 180 -3.80 0.14 -18.48
CA GLU A 180 -4.17 -0.39 -19.79
C GLU A 180 -3.60 -1.80 -19.98
N ALA A 181 -4.35 -2.65 -20.66
CA ALA A 181 -3.92 -3.99 -21.06
C ALA A 181 -3.88 -4.11 -22.57
N LYS A 182 -2.95 -4.93 -23.08
CA LYS A 182 -2.85 -5.20 -24.51
C LYS A 182 -3.62 -6.44 -24.89
N VAL A 183 -4.75 -6.23 -25.52
CA VAL A 183 -5.65 -7.28 -26.01
C VAL A 183 -5.70 -7.25 -27.53
N LYS A 184 -5.47 -8.40 -28.18
CA LYS A 184 -5.42 -8.50 -29.64
C LYS A 184 -4.53 -7.44 -30.32
N ASN A 185 -3.40 -7.14 -29.69
CA ASN A 185 -2.41 -6.17 -30.16
C ASN A 185 -2.79 -4.67 -30.02
N GLU A 186 -3.92 -4.36 -29.40
CA GLU A 186 -4.38 -3.00 -29.10
C GLU A 186 -4.37 -2.74 -27.60
N TRP A 187 -4.00 -1.52 -27.19
CA TRP A 187 -4.10 -1.09 -25.80
C TRP A 187 -5.54 -0.70 -25.49
N ILE A 188 -6.13 -1.34 -24.50
CA ILE A 188 -7.46 -1.01 -23.98
C ILE A 188 -7.32 -0.44 -22.57
N THR A 189 -7.99 0.66 -22.30
CA THR A 189 -8.02 1.26 -20.96
C THR A 189 -8.95 0.44 -20.06
N LEU A 190 -8.39 -0.07 -18.97
CA LEU A 190 -9.12 -0.82 -17.94
C LEU A 190 -9.57 0.09 -16.80
N TYR A 191 -8.81 1.14 -16.55
CA TYR A 191 -9.10 2.13 -15.53
C TYR A 191 -8.44 3.46 -15.86
N GLU A 192 -9.12 4.56 -15.56
CA GLU A 192 -8.61 5.93 -15.69
C GLU A 192 -9.02 6.76 -14.48
N ASP A 193 -8.09 7.55 -13.96
CA ASP A 193 -8.34 8.57 -12.96
C ASP A 193 -7.67 9.88 -13.39
N THR A 194 -8.38 10.99 -13.29
CA THR A 194 -7.89 12.32 -13.70
C THR A 194 -7.69 13.27 -12.52
N ASP A 195 -8.05 12.86 -11.31
CA ASP A 195 -7.96 13.70 -10.11
C ASP A 195 -7.60 12.87 -8.86
N ASN A 196 -6.62 11.96 -9.02
CA ASN A 196 -6.15 11.11 -7.94
C ASN A 196 -5.46 11.93 -6.84
N TYR A 197 -5.87 11.69 -5.61
CA TYR A 197 -5.29 12.27 -4.39
C TYR A 197 -4.90 11.20 -3.36
N LEU A 198 -4.97 9.93 -3.73
CA LEU A 198 -4.67 8.81 -2.85
C LEU A 198 -3.30 8.23 -3.15
N ARG A 199 -2.56 7.94 -2.10
CA ARG A 199 -1.28 7.25 -2.17
C ARG A 199 -1.44 5.79 -2.60
N LEU A 200 -2.29 5.05 -1.91
CA LEU A 200 -2.61 3.66 -2.20
C LEU A 200 -3.84 3.57 -3.09
N ARG A 201 -3.72 2.83 -4.18
CA ARG A 201 -4.83 2.49 -5.06
C ARG A 201 -4.93 0.98 -5.19
N HIS A 202 -6.01 0.42 -4.65
CA HIS A 202 -6.50 -0.92 -5.00
C HIS A 202 -7.57 -0.77 -6.07
N ILE A 203 -7.27 -1.19 -7.29
CA ILE A 203 -8.19 -1.09 -8.43
C ILE A 203 -8.58 -2.51 -8.83
N LYS A 204 -9.84 -2.84 -8.65
CA LYS A 204 -10.43 -4.07 -9.16
C LYS A 204 -11.06 -3.76 -10.52
N PHE A 205 -10.78 -4.57 -11.53
CA PHE A 205 -11.41 -4.43 -12.84
C PHE A 205 -12.84 -4.96 -12.78
N ASP A 206 -13.73 -4.38 -13.58
CA ASP A 206 -15.14 -4.79 -13.64
C ASP A 206 -15.28 -6.25 -14.05
N GLU A 207 -14.45 -6.70 -15.00
CA GLU A 207 -14.35 -8.08 -15.44
C GLU A 207 -12.85 -8.50 -15.54
N PRO A 208 -12.55 -9.80 -15.31
CA PRO A 208 -11.21 -10.33 -15.54
C PRO A 208 -10.79 -10.19 -17.00
N VAL A 209 -9.59 -9.69 -17.25
CA VAL A 209 -9.07 -9.44 -18.61
C VAL A 209 -7.90 -10.38 -18.90
N LYS A 210 -7.94 -11.09 -20.04
CA LYS A 210 -6.82 -11.88 -20.52
C LYS A 210 -5.91 -11.03 -21.42
N ALA A 211 -4.67 -10.80 -20.98
CA ALA A 211 -3.71 -9.99 -21.72
C ALA A 211 -2.28 -10.54 -21.60
N LYS A 212 -1.42 -10.17 -22.55
CA LYS A 212 0.02 -10.44 -22.48
C LYS A 212 0.82 -9.27 -21.94
N GLU A 213 0.26 -8.08 -21.95
CA GLU A 213 0.93 -6.88 -21.48
C GLU A 213 -0.06 -6.04 -20.65
N LEU A 214 0.46 -5.43 -19.59
CA LEU A 214 -0.21 -4.48 -18.72
C LEU A 214 0.70 -3.26 -18.58
N ARG A 215 0.13 -2.04 -18.66
CA ARG A 215 0.90 -0.84 -18.41
C ARG A 215 0.19 0.16 -17.50
N LEU A 216 1.01 0.91 -16.78
CA LEU A 216 0.61 2.11 -16.06
C LEU A 216 1.15 3.33 -16.82
N VAL A 217 0.26 4.21 -17.22
CA VAL A 217 0.58 5.48 -17.90
C VAL A 217 0.20 6.62 -16.97
N VAL A 218 1.15 7.48 -16.63
CA VAL A 218 0.88 8.73 -15.93
C VAL A 218 0.46 9.76 -16.98
N THR A 219 -0.65 10.46 -16.75
CA THR A 219 -1.14 11.51 -17.66
C THR A 219 -0.90 12.92 -17.13
N SER A 220 -0.80 13.09 -15.79
CA SER A 220 -0.46 14.37 -15.15
C SER A 220 0.02 14.16 -13.72
N THR A 221 0.69 15.17 -13.18
CA THR A 221 1.10 15.26 -11.77
C THR A 221 0.44 16.43 -11.07
N TRP A 222 0.59 16.55 -9.76
CA TRP A 222 0.15 17.72 -8.99
C TRP A 222 1.12 18.91 -9.08
N GLY A 223 2.15 18.85 -9.94
CA GLY A 223 3.02 19.98 -10.23
C GLY A 223 4.51 19.68 -10.35
N ALA A 224 4.92 18.41 -10.29
CA ALA A 224 6.27 18.00 -10.66
C ALA A 224 6.33 17.63 -12.15
N GLU A 225 7.53 17.65 -12.74
CA GLU A 225 7.77 17.21 -14.12
C GLU A 225 7.57 15.70 -14.27
N GLN A 226 7.80 14.93 -13.21
CA GLN A 226 7.65 13.48 -13.19
C GLN A 226 6.84 13.04 -11.96
N ALA A 227 6.06 11.98 -12.12
CA ALA A 227 5.46 11.27 -11.01
C ALA A 227 6.46 10.30 -10.40
N HIS A 228 6.38 10.12 -9.08
CA HIS A 228 7.16 9.13 -8.36
C HIS A 228 6.27 8.00 -7.86
N ILE A 229 6.64 6.75 -8.18
CA ILE A 229 5.83 5.56 -7.95
C ILE A 229 6.67 4.52 -7.21
N PHE A 230 6.16 3.96 -6.13
CA PHE A 230 6.87 2.95 -5.32
C PHE A 230 6.43 1.52 -5.64
N ALA A 231 5.21 1.32 -6.09
CA ALA A 231 4.75 -0.01 -6.45
C ALA A 231 3.74 0.02 -7.60
N PHE A 232 3.80 -0.99 -8.44
CA PHE A 232 2.79 -1.34 -9.43
C PHE A 232 2.68 -2.85 -9.45
N ASP A 233 1.56 -3.37 -8.98
CA ASP A 233 1.34 -4.81 -8.77
C ASP A 233 0.13 -5.27 -9.57
N ALA A 234 0.29 -6.27 -10.41
CA ALA A 234 -0.81 -6.93 -11.11
C ALA A 234 -1.51 -7.93 -10.18
N LYS A 235 -2.83 -7.96 -10.18
CA LYS A 235 -3.65 -8.85 -9.33
C LYS A 235 -4.55 -9.77 -10.16
#